data_b7160aa15733b030072193bd3d0ccb5c
#
_entry.id   b7160aa15733b030072193bd3d0ccb5c
#
_cell.length_a   1.000
_cell.length_b   1.000
_cell.length_c   1.000
_cell.angle_alpha   90.00
_cell.angle_beta   90.00
_cell.angle_gamma   90.00
#
_symmetry.space_group_name_H-M   'P 1'
#
loop_
_entity.id
_entity.type
_entity.pdbx_description
1 polymer ?
#
loop_
_entity_poly.entity_id
_entity_poly.type
_entity_poly.pdbx_seq_one_letter_code
_entity_poly.pdbx_strand_id
1 'polypeptide(L)'
;GWHDVFRGKPGPYLYMVDVTGKIYDSCTAAPPPRVTVEDEGPMRVSVCVKGHHASSDGVRLCPYTLRIHAYAGKSDLRFFHTFVFDQNPEEVAFSEVGMFFPLDIGDDLRMAFGGQEKAHWATRWEHGQFFQSSDLSYQVSRDQEPYGEGEKTRGWASLCGSRGSAFVAIRDFWQQ
;
A
#
# COMPACT_ATOMS: atom_id res chain seq x y z
N GLY A 1 -6.53 -23.31 -9.74
CA GLY A 1 -7.77 -22.51 -9.74
C GLY A 1 -7.47 -21.09 -9.28
N TRP A 2 -8.21 -20.11 -9.76
CA TRP A 2 -8.14 -18.74 -9.30
C TRP A 2 -8.79 -18.66 -7.91
N HIS A 3 -8.10 -18.09 -6.94
CA HIS A 3 -8.63 -17.82 -5.63
C HIS A 3 -8.84 -16.30 -5.50
N ASP A 4 -10.07 -15.92 -5.13
CA ASP A 4 -10.34 -14.54 -4.76
C ASP A 4 -9.76 -14.28 -3.36
N VAL A 5 -8.64 -13.58 -3.33
CA VAL A 5 -7.95 -13.22 -2.08
C VAL A 5 -8.65 -12.10 -1.30
N PHE A 6 -9.65 -11.45 -1.87
CA PHE A 6 -10.38 -10.37 -1.20
C PHE A 6 -11.71 -10.82 -0.57
N ARG A 7 -12.30 -11.94 -1.00
CA ARG A 7 -13.49 -12.61 -0.42
C ARG A 7 -14.59 -11.69 0.09
N GLY A 8 -15.16 -10.88 -0.82
CA GLY A 8 -16.31 -10.03 -0.49
C GLY A 8 -15.97 -8.80 0.36
N LYS A 9 -14.71 -8.51 0.62
CA LYS A 9 -14.26 -7.23 1.14
C LYS A 9 -14.16 -6.22 -0.01
N PRO A 10 -14.24 -4.92 0.28
CA PRO A 10 -13.87 -3.93 -0.74
C PRO A 10 -12.47 -4.26 -1.26
N GLY A 11 -12.25 -4.09 -2.56
CA GLY A 11 -10.92 -4.27 -3.17
C GLY A 11 -9.88 -3.33 -2.55
N PRO A 12 -8.62 -3.41 -2.99
CA PRO A 12 -7.59 -2.46 -2.57
C PRO A 12 -8.00 -1.02 -2.88
N TYR A 13 -7.64 -0.10 -1.99
CA TYR A 13 -7.94 1.31 -2.18
C TYR A 13 -6.77 2.21 -1.77
N LEU A 14 -6.74 3.41 -2.34
CA LEU A 14 -5.85 4.48 -1.94
C LEU A 14 -6.50 5.28 -0.82
N TYR A 15 -5.69 5.76 0.12
CA TYR A 15 -6.17 6.63 1.20
C TYR A 15 -5.16 7.72 1.56
N MET A 16 -5.68 8.78 2.15
CA MET A 16 -4.92 9.85 2.79
C MET A 16 -5.58 10.17 4.13
N VAL A 17 -4.78 10.49 5.13
CA VAL A 17 -5.26 10.97 6.44
C VAL A 17 -4.68 12.36 6.66
N ASP A 18 -5.52 13.34 6.93
CA ASP A 18 -5.03 14.67 7.27
C ASP A 18 -4.58 14.76 8.74
N VAL A 19 -3.95 15.86 9.09
CA VAL A 19 -3.44 16.09 10.46
C VAL A 19 -4.55 16.16 11.52
N THR A 20 -5.83 16.26 11.11
CA THR A 20 -6.99 16.21 12.02
C THR A 20 -7.50 14.79 12.22
N GLY A 21 -6.97 13.81 11.49
CA GLY A 21 -7.41 12.42 11.49
C GLY A 21 -8.56 12.14 10.51
N LYS A 22 -8.93 13.08 9.65
CA LYS A 22 -9.96 12.86 8.63
C LYS A 22 -9.42 12.02 7.48
N ILE A 23 -10.16 10.97 7.13
CA ILE A 23 -9.78 10.01 6.08
C ILE A 23 -10.43 10.41 4.75
N TYR A 24 -9.64 10.34 3.70
CA TYR A 24 -10.03 10.50 2.30
C TYR A 24 -9.60 9.26 1.53
N ASP A 25 -10.51 8.58 0.88
CA ASP A 25 -10.18 7.35 0.15
C ASP A 25 -10.74 7.33 -1.28
N SER A 26 -10.27 6.39 -2.07
CA SER A 26 -10.67 6.23 -3.47
C SER A 26 -11.98 5.46 -3.66
N CYS A 27 -12.51 4.82 -2.61
CA CYS A 27 -13.77 4.06 -2.65
C CYS A 27 -14.99 4.94 -2.42
N THR A 28 -14.84 5.98 -1.58
CA THR A 28 -15.90 6.92 -1.19
C THR A 28 -16.18 7.94 -2.30
N ALA A 29 -15.24 8.12 -3.24
CA ALA A 29 -15.35 9.14 -4.28
C ALA A 29 -16.55 8.91 -5.22
N ALA A 30 -17.36 9.97 -5.41
CA ALA A 30 -18.41 10.03 -6.41
C ALA A 30 -18.15 11.20 -7.37
N PRO A 31 -18.13 10.99 -8.71
CA PRO A 31 -18.30 9.71 -9.39
C PRO A 31 -17.15 8.74 -9.12
N PRO A 32 -17.34 7.44 -9.37
CA PRO A 32 -16.29 6.44 -9.20
C PRO A 32 -15.11 6.71 -10.14
N PRO A 33 -13.92 6.20 -9.82
CA PRO A 33 -12.74 6.42 -10.63
C PRO A 33 -12.91 5.85 -12.06
N ARG A 34 -12.32 6.54 -13.02
CA ARG A 34 -12.31 6.10 -14.43
C ARG A 34 -11.19 5.09 -14.62
N VAL A 35 -11.54 3.91 -15.14
CA VAL A 35 -10.59 2.85 -15.47
C VAL A 35 -10.43 2.76 -17.00
N THR A 36 -9.18 2.72 -17.46
CA THR A 36 -8.84 2.56 -18.89
C THR A 36 -7.67 1.60 -19.05
N VAL A 37 -7.67 0.80 -20.13
CA VAL A 37 -6.49 0.06 -20.55
C VAL A 37 -5.65 0.99 -21.43
N GLU A 38 -4.43 1.30 -21.02
CA GLU A 38 -3.51 2.17 -21.79
C GLU A 38 -2.64 1.38 -22.75
N ASP A 39 -2.31 0.13 -22.41
CA ASP A 39 -1.45 -0.73 -23.20
C ASP A 39 -1.95 -2.17 -23.06
N GLU A 40 -2.18 -2.84 -24.19
CA GLU A 40 -2.66 -4.21 -24.26
C GLU A 40 -1.79 -4.97 -25.26
N GLY A 41 -0.74 -5.61 -24.76
CA GLY A 41 0.19 -6.38 -25.55
C GLY A 41 0.40 -7.78 -25.01
N PRO A 42 1.01 -8.69 -25.81
CA PRO A 42 1.21 -10.08 -25.40
C PRO A 42 2.18 -10.23 -24.20
N MET A 43 3.02 -9.22 -23.95
CA MET A 43 4.03 -9.25 -22.88
C MET A 43 3.64 -8.41 -21.66
N ARG A 44 2.78 -7.41 -21.83
CA ARG A 44 2.39 -6.49 -20.77
C ARG A 44 0.97 -5.96 -21.00
N VAL A 45 0.27 -5.77 -19.91
CA VAL A 45 -0.96 -4.96 -19.84
C VAL A 45 -0.73 -3.82 -18.86
N SER A 46 -1.19 -2.62 -19.23
CA SER A 46 -1.18 -1.44 -18.37
C SER A 46 -2.60 -0.92 -18.20
N VAL A 47 -3.06 -0.93 -16.95
CA VAL A 47 -4.36 -0.36 -16.56
C VAL A 47 -4.12 0.97 -15.86
N CYS A 48 -4.86 1.99 -16.26
CA CYS A 48 -4.84 3.32 -15.66
C CYS A 48 -6.17 3.60 -14.96
N VAL A 49 -6.07 3.99 -13.69
CA VAL A 49 -7.21 4.40 -12.86
C VAL A 49 -7.02 5.87 -12.48
N LYS A 50 -8.00 6.71 -12.81
CA LYS A 50 -7.98 8.15 -12.48
C LYS A 50 -9.17 8.50 -11.62
N GLY A 51 -8.93 9.19 -10.51
CA GLY A 51 -9.98 9.58 -9.57
C GLY A 51 -9.51 10.66 -8.61
N HIS A 52 -10.25 10.82 -7.53
CA HIS A 52 -9.94 11.72 -6.43
C HIS A 52 -10.03 10.92 -5.13
N HIS A 53 -9.32 11.38 -4.11
CA HIS A 53 -9.56 10.95 -2.75
C HIS A 53 -10.77 11.71 -2.22
N ALA A 54 -11.69 11.03 -1.55
CA ALA A 54 -12.90 11.63 -1.01
C ALA A 54 -13.17 11.19 0.42
N SER A 55 -13.65 12.11 1.24
CA SER A 55 -14.11 11.82 2.60
C SER A 55 -15.58 11.43 2.62
N SER A 56 -16.03 10.86 3.74
CA SER A 56 -17.39 10.39 3.93
C SER A 56 -18.46 11.50 3.82
N ASP A 57 -18.08 12.76 4.04
CA ASP A 57 -18.94 13.94 3.85
C ASP A 57 -18.88 14.52 2.42
N GLY A 58 -18.20 13.82 1.48
CA GLY A 58 -18.18 14.15 0.07
C GLY A 58 -17.14 15.19 -0.36
N VAL A 59 -16.26 15.63 0.55
CA VAL A 59 -15.15 16.52 0.18
C VAL A 59 -14.13 15.71 -0.64
N ARG A 60 -13.80 16.23 -1.84
CA ARG A 60 -12.80 15.62 -2.75
C ARG A 60 -11.55 16.47 -2.79
N LEU A 61 -10.41 15.80 -2.81
CA LEU A 61 -9.10 16.45 -2.93
C LEU A 61 -8.08 15.53 -3.64
N CYS A 62 -6.95 16.06 -3.97
CA CYS A 62 -5.79 15.36 -4.49
C CYS A 62 -6.14 14.35 -5.59
N PRO A 63 -6.44 14.84 -6.82
CA PRO A 63 -6.67 13.95 -7.95
C PRO A 63 -5.48 13.01 -8.14
N TYR A 64 -5.76 11.74 -8.39
CA TYR A 64 -4.73 10.73 -8.56
C TYR A 64 -4.78 10.02 -9.91
N THR A 65 -3.64 9.46 -10.28
CA THR A 65 -3.48 8.49 -11.35
C THR A 65 -2.74 7.28 -10.80
N LEU A 66 -3.40 6.13 -10.81
CA LEU A 66 -2.79 4.84 -10.48
C LEU A 66 -2.60 4.04 -11.75
N ARG A 67 -1.36 3.66 -12.08
CA ARG A 67 -1.07 2.71 -13.15
C ARG A 67 -0.68 1.38 -12.57
N ILE A 68 -1.28 0.32 -13.11
CA ILE A 68 -1.04 -1.06 -12.69
C ILE A 68 -0.51 -1.81 -13.90
N HIS A 69 0.73 -2.30 -13.79
CA HIS A 69 1.35 -3.08 -14.86
C HIS A 69 1.39 -4.55 -14.47
N ALA A 70 0.87 -5.40 -15.34
CA ALA A 70 0.99 -6.84 -15.27
C ALA A 70 1.84 -7.34 -16.44
N TYR A 71 2.69 -8.34 -16.21
CA TYR A 71 3.60 -8.90 -17.21
C TYR A 71 3.32 -10.39 -17.42
N ALA A 72 3.35 -10.85 -18.67
CA ALA A 72 3.18 -12.24 -19.00
C ALA A 72 4.24 -13.12 -18.30
N GLY A 73 3.79 -14.22 -17.70
CA GLY A 73 4.67 -15.15 -16.98
C GLY A 73 5.23 -14.63 -15.66
N LYS A 74 4.74 -13.48 -15.16
CA LYS A 74 5.08 -12.95 -13.83
C LYS A 74 3.87 -12.98 -12.92
N SER A 75 4.10 -13.19 -11.63
CA SER A 75 3.07 -13.15 -10.58
C SER A 75 3.04 -11.83 -9.81
N ASP A 76 3.93 -10.90 -10.15
CA ASP A 76 3.99 -9.56 -9.56
C ASP A 76 3.20 -8.54 -10.38
N LEU A 77 2.63 -7.58 -9.68
CA LEU A 77 2.04 -6.37 -10.23
C LEU A 77 2.91 -5.18 -9.82
N ARG A 78 3.05 -4.20 -10.73
CA ARG A 78 3.72 -2.95 -10.40
C ARG A 78 2.70 -1.83 -10.34
N PHE A 79 2.73 -1.09 -9.25
CA PHE A 79 1.84 0.03 -8.99
C PHE A 79 2.64 1.33 -9.06
N PHE A 80 2.11 2.31 -9.81
CA PHE A 80 2.64 3.67 -9.87
C PHE A 80 1.52 4.62 -9.45
N HIS A 81 1.57 5.05 -8.21
CA HIS A 81 0.64 6.01 -7.66
C HIS A 81 1.21 7.43 -7.80
N THR A 82 0.49 8.27 -8.48
CA THR A 82 0.80 9.70 -8.63
C THR A 82 -0.42 10.49 -8.21
N PHE A 83 -0.27 11.48 -7.40
CA PHE A 83 -1.33 12.41 -7.05
C PHE A 83 -0.85 13.86 -7.16
N VAL A 84 -1.78 14.78 -7.32
CA VAL A 84 -1.51 16.20 -7.34
C VAL A 84 -2.02 16.78 -6.03
N PHE A 85 -1.13 17.43 -5.30
CA PHE A 85 -1.51 18.20 -4.12
C PHE A 85 -2.07 19.55 -4.62
N ASP A 86 -3.39 19.64 -4.70
CA ASP A 86 -4.14 20.79 -5.25
C ASP A 86 -4.76 21.66 -4.15
N GLN A 87 -4.31 21.48 -2.91
CA GLN A 87 -4.80 22.19 -1.73
C GLN A 87 -3.83 23.30 -1.30
N ASN A 88 -4.31 24.25 -0.51
CA ASN A 88 -3.44 25.22 0.14
C ASN A 88 -2.63 24.51 1.26
N PRO A 89 -1.29 24.48 1.17
CA PRO A 89 -0.47 23.77 2.18
C PRO A 89 -0.49 24.42 3.55
N GLU A 90 -0.99 25.65 3.71
CA GLU A 90 -1.19 26.30 5.00
C GLU A 90 -2.47 25.83 5.70
N GLU A 91 -3.42 25.25 4.94
CA GLU A 91 -4.72 24.82 5.44
C GLU A 91 -4.85 23.30 5.53
N VAL A 92 -4.18 22.57 4.63
CA VAL A 92 -4.28 21.12 4.53
C VAL A 92 -2.89 20.51 4.59
N ALA A 93 -2.68 19.62 5.55
CA ALA A 93 -1.50 18.78 5.63
C ALA A 93 -1.92 17.33 5.88
N PHE A 94 -1.16 16.38 5.35
CA PHE A 94 -1.42 14.96 5.52
C PHE A 94 -0.43 14.34 6.49
N SER A 95 -0.94 13.48 7.38
CA SER A 95 -0.13 12.64 8.26
C SER A 95 0.18 11.29 7.61
N GLU A 96 -0.71 10.81 6.71
CA GLU A 96 -0.54 9.53 6.04
C GLU A 96 -0.99 9.60 4.57
N VAL A 97 -0.27 8.88 3.72
CA VAL A 97 -0.65 8.57 2.33
C VAL A 97 -0.33 7.11 2.08
N GLY A 98 -1.29 6.32 1.62
CA GLY A 98 -1.08 4.90 1.50
C GLY A 98 -2.01 4.16 0.55
N MET A 99 -1.73 2.85 0.46
CA MET A 99 -2.58 1.88 -0.22
C MET A 99 -2.95 0.78 0.78
N PHE A 100 -4.21 0.46 0.86
CA PHE A 100 -4.73 -0.60 1.72
C PHE A 100 -5.10 -1.83 0.89
N PHE A 101 -4.69 -3.01 1.35
CA PHE A 101 -4.98 -4.30 0.72
C PHE A 101 -5.66 -5.22 1.73
N PRO A 102 -6.99 -5.39 1.67
CA PRO A 102 -7.75 -6.25 2.58
C PRO A 102 -7.62 -7.73 2.17
N LEU A 103 -6.49 -8.34 2.44
CA LEU A 103 -6.19 -9.72 2.05
C LEU A 103 -6.81 -10.75 3.00
N ASP A 104 -7.40 -11.82 2.46
CA ASP A 104 -7.81 -13.02 3.19
C ASP A 104 -6.84 -14.16 2.84
N ILE A 105 -5.73 -14.23 3.56
CA ILE A 105 -4.68 -15.23 3.36
C ILE A 105 -4.71 -16.36 4.39
N GLY A 106 -5.72 -16.39 5.25
CA GLY A 106 -5.93 -17.44 6.24
C GLY A 106 -5.31 -17.16 7.60
N ASP A 107 -5.17 -18.23 8.37
CA ASP A 107 -4.64 -18.22 9.73
C ASP A 107 -3.13 -18.48 9.73
N ASP A 108 -2.53 -18.60 10.92
CA ASP A 108 -1.09 -18.85 11.14
C ASP A 108 -0.19 -17.83 10.42
N LEU A 109 -0.51 -16.58 10.59
CA LEU A 109 0.19 -15.48 9.93
C LEU A 109 1.66 -15.42 10.32
N ARG A 110 2.52 -15.34 9.32
CA ARG A 110 3.96 -15.12 9.43
C ARG A 110 4.33 -13.88 8.63
N MET A 111 5.04 -12.98 9.28
CA MET A 111 5.51 -11.75 8.66
C MET A 111 7.02 -11.77 8.54
N ALA A 112 7.55 -11.10 7.51
CA ALA A 112 8.97 -10.82 7.40
C ALA A 112 9.17 -9.42 6.81
N PHE A 113 10.17 -8.73 7.29
CA PHE A 113 10.54 -7.39 6.84
C PHE A 113 12.00 -7.35 6.42
N GLY A 114 12.30 -6.63 5.34
CA GLY A 114 13.64 -6.48 4.80
C GLY A 114 14.49 -5.49 5.58
N GLY A 115 15.19 -5.95 6.61
CA GLY A 115 16.19 -5.13 7.30
C GLY A 115 17.45 -4.88 6.47
N GLN A 116 18.39 -4.14 7.02
CA GLN A 116 19.64 -3.74 6.36
C GLN A 116 20.52 -4.95 6.00
N GLU A 117 20.84 -5.78 6.96
CA GLU A 117 21.70 -6.96 6.79
C GLU A 117 20.91 -8.25 6.67
N LYS A 118 19.85 -8.38 7.43
CA LYS A 118 19.01 -9.57 7.53
C LYS A 118 17.52 -9.23 7.56
N ALA A 119 16.69 -10.20 7.21
CA ALA A 119 15.25 -10.08 7.39
C ALA A 119 14.87 -10.24 8.87
N HIS A 120 13.91 -9.45 9.31
CA HIS A 120 13.24 -9.62 10.59
C HIS A 120 12.04 -10.55 10.39
N TRP A 121 12.03 -11.69 11.07
CA TRP A 121 10.99 -12.70 10.95
C TRP A 121 10.12 -12.75 12.19
N ALA A 122 8.84 -12.95 11.98
CA ALA A 122 7.90 -13.14 13.06
C ALA A 122 6.80 -14.15 12.75
N THR A 123 6.37 -14.85 13.78
CA THR A 123 5.24 -15.76 13.74
C THR A 123 4.21 -15.35 14.77
N ARG A 124 2.92 -15.48 14.42
CA ARG A 124 1.79 -15.19 15.32
C ARG A 124 1.74 -13.73 15.80
N TRP A 125 1.90 -12.81 14.88
CA TRP A 125 1.69 -11.40 15.15
C TRP A 125 0.26 -11.03 14.85
N GLU A 126 -0.35 -10.24 15.71
CA GLU A 126 -1.63 -9.60 15.44
C GLU A 126 -1.40 -8.29 14.68
N HIS A 127 -0.35 -7.57 15.03
CA HIS A 127 0.02 -6.31 14.40
C HIS A 127 1.54 -6.20 14.23
N GLY A 128 1.99 -5.96 13.01
CA GLY A 128 3.39 -5.71 12.68
C GLY A 128 3.55 -4.39 11.94
N GLN A 129 4.47 -3.56 12.38
CA GLN A 129 4.80 -2.31 11.74
C GLN A 129 6.26 -2.29 11.32
N PHE A 130 6.51 -1.78 10.13
CA PHE A 130 7.82 -1.55 9.57
C PHE A 130 7.92 -0.08 9.13
N PHE A 131 8.73 0.70 9.81
CA PHE A 131 8.74 2.15 9.71
C PHE A 131 10.16 2.68 9.50
N GLN A 132 10.39 3.41 8.42
CA GLN A 132 11.61 4.17 8.17
C GLN A 132 11.37 5.60 8.65
N SER A 133 11.99 6.00 9.75
CA SER A 133 11.79 7.31 10.38
C SER A 133 12.69 8.41 9.80
N SER A 134 13.80 8.03 9.19
CA SER A 134 14.73 8.90 8.48
C SER A 134 15.54 8.07 7.49
N ASP A 135 16.40 8.70 6.70
CA ASP A 135 17.32 8.04 5.77
C ASP A 135 18.37 7.13 6.46
N LEU A 136 18.52 7.27 7.78
CA LEU A 136 19.48 6.54 8.60
C LEU A 136 18.85 5.80 9.79
N SER A 137 17.52 5.65 9.84
CA SER A 137 16.87 4.96 10.96
C SER A 137 15.57 4.29 10.56
N TYR A 138 15.48 2.98 10.79
CA TYR A 138 14.22 2.26 10.72
C TYR A 138 13.95 1.48 12.00
N GLN A 139 12.69 1.20 12.24
CA GLN A 139 12.19 0.38 13.34
C GLN A 139 11.22 -0.67 12.83
N VAL A 140 11.26 -1.84 13.44
CA VAL A 140 10.24 -2.88 13.31
C VAL A 140 9.61 -3.06 14.67
N SER A 141 8.30 -2.97 14.75
CA SER A 141 7.55 -3.26 15.96
C SER A 141 6.61 -4.45 15.77
N ARG A 142 6.40 -5.15 16.85
CA ARG A 142 5.48 -6.26 16.99
C ARG A 142 4.47 -5.93 18.06
N ASP A 143 3.19 -5.90 17.71
CA ASP A 143 2.11 -5.63 18.66
C ASP A 143 2.40 -4.38 19.52
N GLN A 144 2.97 -3.33 18.87
CA GLN A 144 3.43 -2.06 19.43
C GLN A 144 4.75 -2.13 20.23
N GLU A 145 5.34 -3.29 20.42
CA GLU A 145 6.64 -3.44 21.09
C GLU A 145 7.80 -3.44 20.08
N PRO A 146 8.94 -2.79 20.40
CA PRO A 146 10.12 -2.82 19.54
C PRO A 146 10.62 -4.24 19.32
N TYR A 147 10.91 -4.59 18.06
CA TYR A 147 11.40 -5.92 17.68
C TYR A 147 12.72 -5.90 16.94
N GLY A 148 13.01 -4.85 16.21
CA GLY A 148 14.23 -4.68 15.47
C GLY A 148 14.42 -3.26 14.97
N GLU A 149 15.67 -2.91 14.70
CA GLU A 149 16.06 -1.58 14.24
C GLU A 149 17.28 -1.64 13.33
N GLY A 150 17.62 -0.55 12.65
CA GLY A 150 18.79 -0.38 11.82
C GLY A 150 18.77 0.96 11.10
N GLU A 151 19.71 1.15 10.18
CA GLU A 151 19.84 2.40 9.43
C GLU A 151 18.88 2.45 8.23
N LYS A 152 19.09 1.59 7.23
CA LYS A 152 18.33 1.58 5.98
C LYS A 152 17.65 0.25 5.75
N THR A 153 16.39 0.29 5.37
CA THR A 153 15.66 -0.92 5.02
C THR A 153 15.89 -1.29 3.55
N ARG A 154 15.57 -2.53 3.21
CA ARG A 154 15.45 -2.98 1.81
C ARG A 154 14.05 -2.72 1.23
N GLY A 155 13.15 -2.09 1.99
CA GLY A 155 11.83 -1.66 1.56
C GLY A 155 10.88 -2.77 1.12
N TRP A 156 10.97 -3.97 1.71
CA TRP A 156 10.04 -5.04 1.41
C TRP A 156 9.46 -5.67 2.67
N ALA A 157 8.23 -6.14 2.53
CA ALA A 157 7.54 -6.95 3.54
C ALA A 157 6.86 -8.14 2.88
N SER A 158 6.73 -9.23 3.62
CA SER A 158 5.95 -10.38 3.22
C SER A 158 5.00 -10.82 4.33
N LEU A 159 3.85 -11.33 3.93
CA LEU A 159 2.83 -11.88 4.81
C LEU A 159 2.41 -13.23 4.24
N CYS A 160 2.55 -14.29 5.03
CA CYS A 160 2.18 -15.65 4.65
C CYS A 160 1.15 -16.19 5.65
N GLY A 161 0.14 -16.85 5.15
CA GLY A 161 -0.89 -17.53 5.93
C GLY A 161 -1.22 -18.90 5.36
N SER A 162 -2.19 -19.58 5.96
CA SER A 162 -2.57 -20.94 5.58
C SER A 162 -3.19 -21.07 4.18
N ARG A 163 -3.73 -19.97 3.61
CA ARG A 163 -4.38 -19.95 2.29
C ARG A 163 -3.60 -19.23 1.21
N GLY A 164 -2.55 -18.50 1.54
CA GLY A 164 -1.78 -17.76 0.57
C GLY A 164 -0.71 -16.87 1.17
N SER A 165 -0.04 -16.11 0.31
CA SER A 165 0.97 -15.16 0.72
C SER A 165 0.88 -13.89 -0.10
N ALA A 166 1.31 -12.79 0.50
CA ALA A 166 1.50 -11.51 -0.16
C ALA A 166 2.92 -11.01 0.08
N PHE A 167 3.46 -10.33 -0.91
CA PHE A 167 4.76 -9.68 -0.84
C PHE A 167 4.61 -8.27 -1.40
N VAL A 168 5.15 -7.30 -0.71
CA VAL A 168 5.23 -5.92 -1.16
C VAL A 168 6.68 -5.45 -1.13
N ALA A 169 7.07 -4.70 -2.15
CA ALA A 169 8.34 -3.99 -2.17
C ALA A 169 8.10 -2.57 -2.65
N ILE A 170 8.63 -1.61 -1.93
CA ILE A 170 8.58 -0.20 -2.26
C ILE A 170 9.99 0.23 -2.63
N ARG A 171 10.11 0.77 -3.84
CA ARG A 171 11.40 1.26 -4.32
C ARG A 171 11.85 2.46 -3.51
N ASP A 172 13.12 2.45 -3.14
CA ASP A 172 13.77 3.55 -2.39
C ASP A 172 12.98 3.96 -1.11
N PHE A 173 12.40 2.98 -0.43
CA PHE A 173 11.57 3.16 0.78
C PHE A 173 12.26 3.99 1.87
N TRP A 174 13.57 3.92 1.97
CA TRP A 174 14.38 4.67 2.93
C TRP A 174 14.48 6.17 2.62
N GLN A 175 14.00 6.61 1.45
CA GLN A 175 13.99 8.02 1.02
C GLN A 175 12.65 8.72 1.25
N GLN A 176 11.70 8.05 1.89
CA GLN A 176 10.33 8.56 2.06
C GLN A 176 10.14 9.31 3.38
#